data_0f82f9e395505fa1617fbebd9b39b88e
#
_entry.id   0f82f9e395505fa1617fbebd9b39b88e
#
_cell.length_a   1.000
_cell.length_b   1.000
_cell.length_c   1.000
_cell.angle_alpha   90.00
_cell.angle_beta   90.00
_cell.angle_gamma   90.00
#
_symmetry.space_group_name_H-M   'P 1'
#
loop_
_entity.id
_entity.type
_entity.pdbx_description
1 polymer ?
#
loop_
_entity_poly.entity_id
_entity_poly.type
_entity_poly.pdbx_seq_one_letter_code
_entity_poly.pdbx_strand_id
1 'polypeptide(L)'
;MRKIHFKNIELLKVNKYYFSKSETIEASALYENKKVPVIIKVQRFTKNDITKEIDILTKLNEMDLPFKVPKIYEVGKINNKNYYVCEKIKGDNLNYIIRKNFYYRYNYLFEYGKSLALIHNIPISNMLEAKERNINIIDDSKINNFKKEEVKGTMSFVHGDYHFGNVLWQGKRVSGIIDFEYAGIGIKEKDIAFALALKPKMLFMDNLLDIEAFLNGYKSISNYNIDTLIYYYNLFLLDEYSKIKDIKFRNKILKLLKQIDSIKDL
;
A
#
# COMPACT_ATOMS: atom_id res chain seq x y z
N MET A 1 18.62 -15.16 -21.74
CA MET A 1 18.08 -13.80 -21.44
C MET A 1 18.16 -12.96 -22.70
N ARG A 2 17.04 -12.61 -23.34
CA ARG A 2 17.05 -11.70 -24.50
C ARG A 2 17.57 -10.35 -24.02
N LYS A 3 18.53 -9.75 -24.73
CA LYS A 3 19.07 -8.42 -24.42
C LYS A 3 17.90 -7.41 -24.57
N ILE A 4 17.40 -6.91 -23.46
CA ILE A 4 16.46 -5.80 -23.45
C ILE A 4 17.31 -4.55 -23.72
N HIS A 5 17.05 -3.87 -24.82
CA HIS A 5 17.67 -2.58 -25.10
C HIS A 5 16.73 -1.48 -24.61
N PHE A 6 17.13 -0.81 -23.56
CA PHE A 6 16.49 0.39 -23.05
C PHE A 6 16.97 1.61 -23.85
N LYS A 7 16.12 2.67 -23.96
CA LYS A 7 16.47 3.89 -24.69
C LYS A 7 17.32 4.84 -23.86
N ASN A 8 16.95 5.03 -22.59
CA ASN A 8 17.50 6.04 -21.70
C ASN A 8 18.39 5.44 -20.60
N ILE A 9 18.48 4.12 -20.54
CA ILE A 9 19.15 3.40 -19.46
C ILE A 9 20.09 2.35 -20.03
N GLU A 10 21.30 2.31 -19.52
CA GLU A 10 22.22 1.19 -19.72
C GLU A 10 22.21 0.28 -18.51
N LEU A 11 21.74 -0.96 -18.69
CA LEU A 11 21.69 -1.95 -17.61
C LEU A 11 23.09 -2.48 -17.30
N LEU A 12 23.56 -2.27 -16.06
CA LEU A 12 24.90 -2.71 -15.62
C LEU A 12 24.83 -4.10 -14.98
N LYS A 13 23.88 -4.33 -14.06
CA LYS A 13 23.78 -5.56 -13.29
C LYS A 13 22.36 -5.79 -12.81
N VAL A 14 21.88 -7.01 -13.00
CA VAL A 14 20.65 -7.49 -12.36
C VAL A 14 20.98 -8.06 -10.99
N ASN A 15 20.27 -7.59 -9.96
CA ASN A 15 20.49 -7.99 -8.58
C ASN A 15 19.49 -9.04 -8.11
N LYS A 16 18.18 -8.87 -8.47
CA LYS A 16 17.12 -9.76 -8.00
C LYS A 16 15.92 -9.77 -8.94
N TYR A 17 15.23 -10.90 -8.98
CA TYR A 17 13.99 -11.10 -9.71
C TYR A 17 12.86 -11.44 -8.75
N TYR A 18 11.68 -10.84 -8.99
CA TYR A 18 10.44 -11.17 -8.30
C TYR A 18 9.37 -11.46 -9.33
N PHE A 19 8.66 -12.55 -9.15
CA PHE A 19 7.57 -12.98 -10.02
C PHE A 19 6.25 -12.94 -9.24
N SER A 20 5.37 -12.03 -9.62
CA SER A 20 4.01 -11.94 -9.09
C SER A 20 3.03 -11.70 -10.24
N LYS A 21 2.11 -10.76 -10.11
CA LYS A 21 1.24 -10.29 -11.20
C LYS A 21 2.02 -9.61 -12.31
N SER A 22 3.11 -8.94 -11.98
CA SER A 22 4.11 -8.41 -12.90
C SER A 22 5.45 -9.09 -12.68
N GLU A 23 6.34 -9.03 -13.66
CA GLU A 23 7.75 -9.37 -13.50
C GLU A 23 8.48 -8.11 -13.02
N THR A 24 9.08 -8.19 -11.83
CA THR A 24 9.79 -7.08 -11.21
C THR A 24 11.26 -7.43 -11.07
N ILE A 25 12.14 -6.58 -11.59
CA ILE A 25 13.58 -6.79 -11.63
C ILE A 25 14.25 -5.65 -10.86
N GLU A 26 15.03 -6.01 -9.85
CA GLU A 26 15.92 -5.07 -9.18
C GLU A 26 17.28 -5.08 -9.87
N ALA A 27 17.78 -3.90 -10.25
CA ALA A 27 19.01 -3.79 -11.00
C ALA A 27 19.80 -2.51 -10.65
N SER A 28 21.04 -2.44 -11.17
CA SER A 28 21.84 -1.23 -11.25
C SER A 28 21.97 -0.82 -12.71
N ALA A 29 21.81 0.45 -12.99
CA ALA A 29 21.87 1.00 -14.36
C ALA A 29 22.65 2.33 -14.39
N LEU A 30 23.08 2.75 -15.59
CA LEU A 30 23.45 4.12 -15.86
C LEU A 30 22.23 4.88 -16.38
N TYR A 31 21.94 6.02 -15.78
CA TYR A 31 20.96 6.99 -16.21
C TYR A 31 21.60 8.38 -16.18
N GLU A 32 21.62 9.08 -17.33
CA GLU A 32 22.35 10.36 -17.47
C GLU A 32 23.80 10.29 -16.96
N ASN A 33 24.52 9.23 -17.34
CA ASN A 33 25.90 8.94 -16.95
C ASN A 33 26.12 8.74 -15.43
N LYS A 34 25.04 8.58 -14.64
CA LYS A 34 25.12 8.29 -13.20
C LYS A 34 24.66 6.86 -12.92
N LYS A 35 25.42 6.16 -12.08
CA LYS A 35 25.01 4.84 -11.61
C LYS A 35 23.89 4.97 -10.58
N VAL A 36 22.73 4.39 -10.91
CA VAL A 36 21.51 4.44 -10.09
C VAL A 36 20.95 3.03 -9.85
N PRO A 37 20.39 2.77 -8.66
CA PRO A 37 19.60 1.57 -8.43
C PRO A 37 18.21 1.76 -9.03
N VAL A 38 17.74 0.74 -9.75
CA VAL A 38 16.47 0.81 -10.48
C VAL A 38 15.59 -0.41 -10.19
N ILE A 39 14.29 -0.21 -10.36
CA ILE A 39 13.28 -1.26 -10.48
C ILE A 39 12.76 -1.24 -11.92
N ILE A 40 12.75 -2.40 -12.56
CA ILE A 40 12.14 -2.61 -13.86
C ILE A 40 10.88 -3.44 -13.64
N LYS A 41 9.72 -2.91 -13.99
CA LYS A 41 8.44 -3.63 -13.90
C LYS A 41 7.92 -3.91 -15.31
N VAL A 42 7.70 -5.19 -15.60
CA VAL A 42 7.24 -5.65 -16.92
C VAL A 42 5.87 -6.31 -16.77
N GLN A 43 4.93 -5.92 -17.60
CA GLN A 43 3.62 -6.53 -17.67
C GLN A 43 3.73 -8.03 -18.00
N ARG A 44 3.16 -8.88 -17.15
CA ARG A 44 3.23 -10.32 -17.33
C ARG A 44 2.06 -10.87 -18.16
N PHE A 45 0.85 -10.43 -17.83
CA PHE A 45 -0.39 -10.87 -18.48
C PHE A 45 -1.15 -9.67 -19.04
N THR A 46 -1.89 -9.84 -20.13
CA THR A 46 -2.67 -8.76 -20.76
C THR A 46 -3.67 -8.11 -19.81
N LYS A 47 -4.28 -8.89 -18.91
CA LYS A 47 -5.21 -8.39 -17.88
C LYS A 47 -4.55 -7.58 -16.76
N ASN A 48 -3.24 -7.63 -16.64
CA ASN A 48 -2.47 -6.89 -15.62
C ASN A 48 -1.80 -5.68 -16.30
N ASP A 49 -2.60 -4.75 -16.76
CA ASP A 49 -2.10 -3.53 -17.38
C ASP A 49 -1.44 -2.63 -16.34
N ILE A 50 -0.20 -2.25 -16.61
CA ILE A 50 0.60 -1.36 -15.76
C ILE A 50 0.55 0.11 -16.23
N THR A 51 -0.18 0.43 -17.30
CA THR A 51 -0.27 1.79 -17.86
C THR A 51 -0.88 2.77 -16.88
N LYS A 52 -1.86 2.32 -16.10
CA LYS A 52 -2.48 3.11 -15.04
C LYS A 52 -1.47 3.49 -13.94
N GLU A 53 -0.64 2.56 -13.51
CA GLU A 53 0.41 2.84 -12.51
C GLU A 53 1.44 3.83 -13.06
N ILE A 54 1.80 3.70 -14.34
CA ILE A 54 2.68 4.65 -15.04
C ILE A 54 2.07 6.05 -15.05
N ASP A 55 0.79 6.20 -15.42
CA ASP A 55 0.08 7.48 -15.44
C ASP A 55 0.06 8.13 -14.05
N ILE A 56 -0.28 7.36 -13.01
CA ILE A 56 -0.31 7.84 -11.63
C ILE A 56 1.09 8.27 -11.17
N LEU A 57 2.11 7.45 -11.35
CA LEU A 57 3.48 7.80 -10.96
C LEU A 57 3.99 9.03 -11.70
N THR A 58 3.66 9.19 -12.99
CA THR A 58 4.03 10.37 -13.77
C THR A 58 3.45 11.63 -13.14
N LYS A 59 2.15 11.62 -12.83
CA LYS A 59 1.47 12.75 -12.16
C LYS A 59 2.02 13.04 -10.77
N LEU A 60 2.26 11.99 -9.97
CA LEU A 60 2.84 12.15 -8.63
C LEU A 60 4.26 12.71 -8.66
N ASN A 61 5.05 12.41 -9.70
CA ASN A 61 6.41 12.94 -9.86
C ASN A 61 6.43 14.44 -10.20
N GLU A 62 5.31 15.02 -10.66
CA GLU A 62 5.15 16.44 -10.93
C GLU A 62 4.74 17.25 -9.68
N MET A 63 4.41 16.56 -8.58
CA MET A 63 3.92 17.17 -7.34
C MET A 63 5.04 17.28 -6.30
N ASP A 64 4.97 18.33 -5.46
CA ASP A 64 5.80 18.45 -4.27
C ASP A 64 5.18 17.64 -3.13
N LEU A 65 5.65 16.42 -2.95
CA LEU A 65 5.13 15.48 -1.94
C LEU A 65 6.08 15.39 -0.74
N PRO A 66 5.57 15.24 0.49
CA PRO A 66 6.40 15.14 1.71
C PRO A 66 7.14 13.82 1.86
N PHE A 67 6.96 12.91 0.93
CA PHE A 67 7.64 11.61 0.82
C PHE A 67 7.98 11.32 -0.64
N LYS A 68 8.95 10.46 -0.88
CA LYS A 68 9.31 10.05 -2.23
C LYS A 68 8.30 9.06 -2.81
N VAL A 69 8.05 9.20 -4.10
CA VAL A 69 7.43 8.17 -4.94
C VAL A 69 8.43 7.75 -6.01
N PRO A 70 8.38 6.53 -6.59
CA PRO A 70 9.33 6.10 -7.60
C PRO A 70 9.35 7.04 -8.81
N LYS A 71 10.50 7.69 -9.08
CA LYS A 71 10.68 8.50 -10.27
C LYS A 71 10.78 7.58 -11.49
N ILE A 72 9.96 7.83 -12.52
CA ILE A 72 10.03 7.08 -13.77
C ILE A 72 11.20 7.60 -14.59
N TYR A 73 12.07 6.69 -15.03
CA TYR A 73 13.20 6.96 -15.92
C TYR A 73 12.90 6.61 -17.36
N GLU A 74 12.13 5.55 -17.58
CA GLU A 74 11.80 5.08 -18.92
C GLU A 74 10.49 4.31 -18.95
N VAL A 75 9.71 4.45 -20.01
CA VAL A 75 8.52 3.67 -20.33
C VAL A 75 8.67 3.12 -21.74
N GLY A 76 8.25 1.87 -21.96
CA GLY A 76 8.34 1.26 -23.28
C GLY A 76 7.54 -0.03 -23.43
N LYS A 77 7.79 -0.73 -24.55
CA LYS A 77 7.21 -2.04 -24.83
C LYS A 77 8.29 -3.04 -25.22
N ILE A 78 8.15 -4.27 -24.70
CA ILE A 78 8.96 -5.43 -25.05
C ILE A 78 8.02 -6.58 -25.41
N ASN A 79 8.12 -7.12 -26.63
CA ASN A 79 7.24 -8.20 -27.09
C ASN A 79 5.75 -7.91 -26.85
N ASN A 80 5.30 -6.70 -27.20
CA ASN A 80 3.93 -6.20 -26.99
C ASN A 80 3.49 -6.09 -25.51
N LYS A 81 4.41 -6.19 -24.56
CA LYS A 81 4.15 -6.00 -23.14
C LYS A 81 4.70 -4.64 -22.70
N ASN A 82 3.89 -3.89 -21.95
CA ASN A 82 4.34 -2.63 -21.39
C ASN A 82 5.40 -2.89 -20.30
N TYR A 83 6.38 -1.99 -20.20
CA TYR A 83 7.32 -1.93 -19.09
C TYR A 83 7.57 -0.48 -18.67
N TYR A 84 8.03 -0.32 -17.47
CA TYR A 84 8.67 0.92 -17.04
C TYR A 84 9.91 0.62 -16.19
N VAL A 85 10.82 1.60 -16.15
CA VAL A 85 11.98 1.62 -15.27
C VAL A 85 11.86 2.81 -14.35
N CYS A 86 12.00 2.59 -13.05
CA CYS A 86 11.90 3.65 -12.07
C CYS A 86 13.02 3.59 -11.02
N GLU A 87 13.12 4.67 -10.25
CA GLU A 87 14.00 4.75 -9.09
C GLU A 87 13.69 3.62 -8.09
N LYS A 88 14.72 2.93 -7.61
CA LYS A 88 14.61 2.11 -6.41
C LYS A 88 14.79 3.00 -5.19
N ILE A 89 13.69 3.29 -4.51
CA ILE A 89 13.73 4.05 -3.26
C ILE A 89 14.44 3.25 -2.17
N LYS A 90 15.34 3.91 -1.44
CA LYS A 90 16.04 3.32 -0.30
C LYS A 90 15.15 3.36 0.94
N GLY A 91 15.16 2.27 1.69
CA GLY A 91 14.46 2.18 2.97
C GLY A 91 14.15 0.74 3.36
N ASP A 92 13.83 0.57 4.62
CA ASP A 92 13.38 -0.70 5.19
C ASP A 92 11.86 -0.69 5.35
N ASN A 93 11.21 -1.87 5.30
CA ASN A 93 9.79 -1.96 5.58
C ASN A 93 9.48 -1.80 7.09
N LEU A 94 8.24 -1.44 7.41
CA LEU A 94 7.82 -1.14 8.78
C LEU A 94 7.99 -2.32 9.74
N ASN A 95 7.76 -3.56 9.31
CA ASN A 95 7.99 -4.74 10.14
C ASN A 95 9.45 -4.86 10.62
N TYR A 96 10.40 -4.60 9.71
CA TYR A 96 11.82 -4.65 10.03
C TYR A 96 12.21 -3.53 11.00
N ILE A 97 11.70 -2.33 10.78
CA ILE A 97 11.95 -1.17 11.63
C ILE A 97 11.38 -1.39 13.04
N ILE A 98 10.14 -1.84 13.16
CA ILE A 98 9.49 -2.11 14.46
C ILE A 98 10.22 -3.25 15.20
N ARG A 99 10.64 -4.31 14.50
CA ARG A 99 11.41 -5.40 15.11
C ARG A 99 12.72 -4.90 15.75
N LYS A 100 13.40 -3.97 15.09
CA LYS A 100 14.65 -3.39 15.60
C LYS A 100 14.44 -2.37 16.72
N ASN A 101 13.31 -1.66 16.69
CA ASN A 101 13.06 -0.50 17.54
C ASN A 101 11.68 -0.60 18.19
N PHE A 102 11.33 -1.74 18.77
CA PHE A 102 10.01 -2.03 19.31
C PHE A 102 9.51 -0.97 20.32
N TYR A 103 10.43 -0.37 21.07
CA TYR A 103 10.13 0.67 22.04
C TYR A 103 9.48 1.93 21.41
N TYR A 104 9.79 2.21 20.14
CA TYR A 104 9.23 3.34 19.40
C TYR A 104 8.05 2.95 18.52
N ARG A 105 7.43 1.78 18.73
CA ARG A 105 6.37 1.24 17.87
C ARG A 105 5.25 2.24 17.61
N TYR A 106 4.72 2.87 18.65
CA TYR A 106 3.61 3.82 18.52
C TYR A 106 3.98 5.08 17.72
N ASN A 107 5.20 5.56 17.83
CA ASN A 107 5.67 6.67 17.01
C ASN A 107 5.71 6.29 15.52
N TYR A 108 6.16 5.07 15.20
CA TYR A 108 6.15 4.59 13.82
C TYR A 108 4.72 4.40 13.30
N LEU A 109 3.80 3.91 14.11
CA LEU A 109 2.40 3.75 13.72
C LEU A 109 1.69 5.08 13.54
N PHE A 110 1.99 6.08 14.37
CA PHE A 110 1.53 7.45 14.19
C PHE A 110 2.00 8.02 12.83
N GLU A 111 3.28 7.97 12.53
CA GLU A 111 3.82 8.44 11.25
C GLU A 111 3.30 7.63 10.06
N TYR A 112 3.00 6.35 10.25
CA TYR A 112 2.39 5.48 9.24
C TYR A 112 0.97 5.95 8.90
N GLY A 113 0.14 6.24 9.89
CA GLY A 113 -1.21 6.81 9.70
C GLY A 113 -1.17 8.21 9.09
N LYS A 114 -0.28 9.07 9.60
CA LYS A 114 -0.06 10.42 9.08
C LYS A 114 0.32 10.43 7.59
N SER A 115 1.20 9.52 7.19
CA SER A 115 1.62 9.41 5.78
C SER A 115 0.46 8.98 4.87
N LEU A 116 -0.45 8.13 5.33
CA LEU A 116 -1.65 7.79 4.57
C LEU A 116 -2.60 8.99 4.43
N ALA A 117 -2.77 9.78 5.48
CA ALA A 117 -3.58 11.01 5.41
C ALA A 117 -3.01 12.03 4.40
N LEU A 118 -1.68 12.13 4.30
CA LEU A 118 -1.01 12.97 3.30
C LEU A 118 -1.27 12.46 1.86
N ILE A 119 -1.32 11.14 1.64
CA ILE A 119 -1.74 10.56 0.35
C ILE A 119 -3.18 10.97 0.03
N HIS A 120 -4.10 10.85 1.00
CA HIS A 120 -5.51 11.17 0.81
C HIS A 120 -5.77 12.66 0.57
N ASN A 121 -4.82 13.53 0.87
CA ASN A 121 -4.89 14.96 0.58
C ASN A 121 -4.34 15.34 -0.81
N ILE A 122 -3.83 14.38 -1.57
CA ILE A 122 -3.40 14.62 -2.96
C ILE A 122 -4.62 15.00 -3.80
N PRO A 123 -4.55 16.07 -4.62
CA PRO A 123 -5.65 16.49 -5.47
C PRO A 123 -6.08 15.38 -6.44
N ILE A 124 -7.40 15.19 -6.57
CA ILE A 124 -7.98 14.12 -7.42
C ILE A 124 -8.28 14.58 -8.86
N SER A 125 -8.10 15.87 -9.17
CA SER A 125 -8.32 16.38 -10.52
C SER A 125 -7.45 15.63 -11.53
N ASN A 126 -8.08 15.13 -12.59
CA ASN A 126 -7.43 14.34 -13.65
C ASN A 126 -6.82 12.99 -13.20
N MET A 127 -7.16 12.48 -12.02
CA MET A 127 -6.78 11.14 -11.59
C MET A 127 -7.78 10.09 -12.11
N LEU A 128 -7.28 8.87 -12.34
CA LEU A 128 -8.11 7.71 -12.68
C LEU A 128 -8.74 7.12 -11.41
N GLU A 129 -9.85 6.40 -11.56
CA GLU A 129 -10.45 5.66 -10.44
C GLU A 129 -9.53 4.58 -9.91
N ALA A 130 -9.57 4.34 -8.60
CA ALA A 130 -8.81 3.29 -7.95
C ALA A 130 -9.23 1.90 -8.46
N LYS A 131 -8.30 0.96 -8.45
CA LYS A 131 -8.60 -0.42 -8.82
C LYS A 131 -9.36 -1.11 -7.68
N GLU A 132 -10.49 -1.71 -8.01
CA GLU A 132 -11.28 -2.44 -7.01
C GLU A 132 -10.54 -3.69 -6.50
N ARG A 133 -10.68 -3.94 -5.19
CA ARG A 133 -10.26 -5.20 -4.56
C ARG A 133 -11.46 -6.12 -4.39
N ASN A 134 -11.31 -7.35 -4.83
CA ASN A 134 -12.24 -8.41 -4.49
C ASN A 134 -12.09 -8.76 -3.01
N ILE A 135 -13.16 -8.57 -2.24
CA ILE A 135 -13.27 -8.98 -0.85
C ILE A 135 -14.13 -10.23 -0.82
N ASN A 136 -13.57 -11.35 -0.37
CA ASN A 136 -14.30 -12.61 -0.25
C ASN A 136 -14.90 -12.70 1.16
N ILE A 137 -16.20 -12.50 1.27
CA ILE A 137 -16.91 -12.65 2.53
C ILE A 137 -17.33 -14.12 2.64
N ILE A 138 -16.93 -14.78 3.72
CA ILE A 138 -17.53 -16.05 4.10
C ILE A 138 -18.84 -15.72 4.81
N ASP A 139 -19.91 -16.35 4.34
CA ASP A 139 -21.21 -16.35 5.05
C ASP A 139 -21.12 -17.28 6.27
N ASP A 140 -20.51 -16.79 7.34
CA ASP A 140 -20.45 -17.46 8.63
C ASP A 140 -21.42 -16.75 9.58
N SER A 141 -22.56 -17.37 9.82
CA SER A 141 -23.64 -16.84 10.68
C SER A 141 -23.18 -16.49 12.11
N LYS A 142 -22.03 -17.03 12.55
CA LYS A 142 -21.42 -16.69 13.85
C LYS A 142 -20.69 -15.34 13.84
N ILE A 143 -20.46 -14.77 12.68
CA ILE A 143 -19.71 -13.53 12.46
C ILE A 143 -20.62 -12.44 11.87
N ASN A 144 -21.77 -12.82 11.29
CA ASN A 144 -22.65 -11.95 10.51
C ASN A 144 -23.73 -11.25 11.35
N ASN A 145 -23.35 -10.46 12.34
CA ASN A 145 -24.21 -9.35 12.78
C ASN A 145 -24.06 -8.11 11.89
N PHE A 146 -23.54 -8.31 10.67
CA PHE A 146 -23.18 -7.22 9.77
C PHE A 146 -24.37 -6.81 8.91
N LYS A 147 -25.02 -5.70 9.25
CA LYS A 147 -25.97 -5.04 8.37
C LYS A 147 -25.19 -4.36 7.25
N LYS A 148 -25.51 -4.68 6.01
CA LYS A 148 -25.03 -3.96 4.82
C LYS A 148 -25.79 -2.62 4.80
N GLU A 149 -25.31 -1.66 5.58
CA GLU A 149 -25.79 -0.30 5.54
C GLU A 149 -25.24 0.41 4.29
N GLU A 150 -25.97 1.39 3.76
CA GLU A 150 -25.45 2.26 2.71
C GLU A 150 -24.26 3.06 3.27
N VAL A 151 -23.08 2.65 2.87
CA VAL A 151 -21.83 3.22 3.36
C VAL A 151 -21.50 4.47 2.54
N LYS A 152 -21.65 5.64 3.15
CA LYS A 152 -21.24 6.92 2.57
C LYS A 152 -19.79 7.18 2.87
N GLY A 153 -18.92 6.79 1.93
CA GLY A 153 -17.48 7.04 2.03
C GLY A 153 -17.06 8.38 1.44
N THR A 154 -15.92 8.87 1.85
CA THR A 154 -15.32 10.11 1.34
C THR A 154 -14.38 9.79 0.18
N MET A 155 -14.66 10.34 -0.99
CA MET A 155 -13.82 10.17 -2.17
C MET A 155 -12.54 10.99 -2.05
N SER A 156 -11.40 10.38 -2.28
CA SER A 156 -10.08 11.00 -2.28
C SER A 156 -9.12 10.24 -3.20
N PHE A 157 -7.90 10.72 -3.37
CA PHE A 157 -6.84 9.90 -3.92
C PHE A 157 -6.47 8.84 -2.89
N VAL A 158 -6.52 7.56 -3.24
CA VAL A 158 -6.17 6.43 -2.38
C VAL A 158 -5.00 5.66 -2.95
N HIS A 159 -4.21 5.03 -2.08
CA HIS A 159 -3.14 4.12 -2.50
C HIS A 159 -3.70 2.78 -2.96
N GLY A 160 -4.76 2.31 -2.33
CA GLY A 160 -5.45 1.06 -2.63
C GLY A 160 -4.70 -0.22 -2.22
N ASP A 161 -3.41 -0.13 -1.89
CA ASP A 161 -2.57 -1.22 -1.36
C ASP A 161 -1.62 -0.74 -0.26
N TYR A 162 -2.10 0.17 0.60
CA TYR A 162 -1.30 0.75 1.67
C TYR A 162 -1.05 -0.27 2.78
N HIS A 163 0.11 -0.91 2.76
CA HIS A 163 0.52 -1.86 3.79
C HIS A 163 2.01 -1.71 4.13
N PHE A 164 2.43 -2.35 5.20
CA PHE A 164 3.78 -2.22 5.78
C PHE A 164 4.93 -2.51 4.80
N GLY A 165 4.70 -3.26 3.74
CA GLY A 165 5.69 -3.57 2.71
C GLY A 165 5.88 -2.46 1.67
N ASN A 166 4.85 -1.61 1.48
CA ASN A 166 4.81 -0.55 0.47
C ASN A 166 5.22 0.81 1.03
N VAL A 167 5.45 0.92 2.34
CA VAL A 167 5.95 2.14 2.99
C VAL A 167 7.36 1.90 3.48
N LEU A 168 8.30 2.65 2.92
CA LEU A 168 9.73 2.51 3.17
C LEU A 168 10.20 3.55 4.20
N TRP A 169 11.16 3.16 5.03
CA TRP A 169 11.63 3.94 6.17
C TRP A 169 13.14 4.13 6.16
N GLN A 170 13.59 5.32 6.52
CA GLN A 170 14.97 5.61 6.88
C GLN A 170 15.01 6.24 8.27
N GLY A 171 15.56 5.50 9.23
CA GLY A 171 15.49 5.90 10.64
C GLY A 171 14.06 5.98 11.12
N LYS A 172 13.62 7.15 11.61
CA LYS A 172 12.28 7.38 12.16
C LYS A 172 11.30 8.04 11.18
N ARG A 173 11.67 8.18 9.90
CA ARG A 173 10.85 8.89 8.90
C ARG A 173 10.49 7.97 7.74
N VAL A 174 9.31 8.18 7.18
CA VAL A 174 8.93 7.60 5.90
C VAL A 174 9.85 8.18 4.83
N SER A 175 10.61 7.33 4.15
CA SER A 175 11.51 7.71 3.06
C SER A 175 10.83 7.68 1.70
N GLY A 176 9.80 6.84 1.55
CA GLY A 176 9.02 6.76 0.32
C GLY A 176 7.90 5.74 0.36
N ILE A 177 7.00 5.88 -0.58
CA ILE A 177 5.84 5.01 -0.75
C ILE A 177 5.90 4.44 -2.17
N ILE A 178 5.64 3.13 -2.31
CA ILE A 178 5.83 2.38 -3.56
C ILE A 178 4.61 1.52 -3.88
N ASP A 179 4.55 1.03 -5.12
CA ASP A 179 3.52 0.11 -5.63
C ASP A 179 2.11 0.72 -5.70
N PHE A 180 1.96 1.70 -6.58
CA PHE A 180 0.70 2.42 -6.84
C PHE A 180 -0.23 1.68 -7.84
N GLU A 181 -0.08 0.35 -8.00
CA GLU A 181 -0.88 -0.46 -8.93
C GLU A 181 -2.40 -0.34 -8.71
N TYR A 182 -2.82 -0.14 -7.45
CA TYR A 182 -4.23 -0.01 -7.06
C TYR A 182 -4.68 1.44 -6.84
N ALA A 183 -3.76 2.39 -6.91
CA ALA A 183 -4.03 3.78 -6.57
C ALA A 183 -5.02 4.47 -7.52
N GLY A 184 -5.60 5.57 -7.08
CA GLY A 184 -6.53 6.38 -7.87
C GLY A 184 -7.61 7.02 -6.99
N ILE A 185 -8.72 7.46 -7.61
CA ILE A 185 -9.88 8.01 -6.89
C ILE A 185 -10.65 6.87 -6.24
N GLY A 186 -10.86 6.94 -4.94
CA GLY A 186 -11.59 5.91 -4.20
C GLY A 186 -12.02 6.37 -2.80
N ILE A 187 -12.65 5.47 -2.06
CA ILE A 187 -13.13 5.74 -0.70
C ILE A 187 -11.94 5.66 0.27
N LYS A 188 -11.59 6.78 0.91
CA LYS A 188 -10.43 6.86 1.81
C LYS A 188 -10.58 5.96 3.05
N GLU A 189 -11.80 5.81 3.58
CA GLU A 189 -12.05 4.96 4.73
C GLU A 189 -11.77 3.49 4.41
N LYS A 190 -12.00 3.06 3.17
CA LYS A 190 -11.64 1.72 2.68
C LYS A 190 -10.13 1.51 2.69
N ASP A 191 -9.37 2.53 2.28
CA ASP A 191 -7.90 2.47 2.26
C ASP A 191 -7.31 2.49 3.68
N ILE A 192 -7.89 3.30 4.59
CA ILE A 192 -7.55 3.29 6.03
C ILE A 192 -7.80 1.89 6.62
N ALA A 193 -8.99 1.34 6.39
CA ALA A 193 -9.37 0.02 6.87
C ALA A 193 -8.43 -1.07 6.37
N PHE A 194 -8.00 -1.00 5.10
CA PHE A 194 -7.02 -1.92 4.54
C PHE A 194 -5.65 -1.81 5.22
N ALA A 195 -5.22 -0.60 5.56
CA ALA A 195 -3.96 -0.35 6.26
C ALA A 195 -3.98 -0.91 7.71
N LEU A 196 -5.13 -0.81 8.39
CA LEU A 196 -5.35 -1.30 9.75
C LEU A 196 -5.53 -2.81 9.81
N ALA A 197 -6.05 -3.46 8.75
CA ALA A 197 -6.35 -4.88 8.77
C ALA A 197 -5.10 -5.73 9.03
N LEU A 198 -5.18 -6.57 10.06
CA LEU A 198 -4.10 -7.47 10.45
C LEU A 198 -3.77 -8.44 9.31
N LYS A 199 -2.52 -8.46 8.88
CA LYS A 199 -2.03 -9.32 7.79
C LYS A 199 -1.03 -10.36 8.30
N PRO A 200 -0.87 -11.49 7.61
CA PRO A 200 0.13 -12.49 7.96
C PRO A 200 1.53 -11.88 8.10
N LYS A 201 2.25 -12.32 9.13
CA LYS A 201 3.61 -11.83 9.47
C LYS A 201 3.69 -10.37 9.93
N MET A 202 2.58 -9.66 10.05
CA MET A 202 2.54 -8.32 10.61
C MET A 202 2.83 -8.37 12.12
N LEU A 203 3.70 -7.47 12.61
CA LEU A 203 4.15 -7.44 14.01
C LEU A 203 3.42 -6.38 14.85
N PHE A 204 2.38 -5.78 14.29
CA PHE A 204 1.59 -4.69 14.84
C PHE A 204 0.14 -4.79 14.35
N MET A 205 -0.74 -3.89 14.75
CA MET A 205 -2.18 -3.90 14.47
C MET A 205 -2.94 -5.12 15.02
N ASP A 206 -2.40 -5.75 16.07
CA ASP A 206 -3.07 -6.87 16.74
C ASP A 206 -3.70 -6.47 18.09
N ASN A 207 -3.77 -5.17 18.38
CA ASN A 207 -4.37 -4.59 19.58
C ASN A 207 -4.84 -3.14 19.32
N LEU A 208 -5.70 -2.62 20.20
CA LEU A 208 -6.31 -1.29 20.08
C LEU A 208 -5.30 -0.15 20.17
N LEU A 209 -4.24 -0.26 20.98
CA LEU A 209 -3.23 0.79 21.11
C LEU A 209 -2.47 1.04 19.80
N ASP A 210 -2.23 0.00 19.01
CA ASP A 210 -1.63 0.13 17.69
C ASP A 210 -2.56 0.85 16.72
N ILE A 211 -3.84 0.48 16.74
CA ILE A 211 -4.89 1.09 15.92
C ILE A 211 -5.05 2.56 16.31
N GLU A 212 -5.11 2.86 17.60
CA GLU A 212 -5.19 4.22 18.14
C GLU A 212 -4.00 5.08 17.69
N ALA A 213 -2.77 4.58 17.83
CA ALA A 213 -1.58 5.31 17.40
C ALA A 213 -1.63 5.66 15.90
N PHE A 214 -2.05 4.72 15.06
CA PHE A 214 -2.23 4.97 13.63
C PHE A 214 -3.34 6.00 13.36
N LEU A 215 -4.51 5.83 13.98
CA LEU A 215 -5.65 6.74 13.77
C LEU A 215 -5.36 8.15 14.28
N ASN A 216 -4.64 8.31 15.39
CA ASN A 216 -4.18 9.61 15.88
C ASN A 216 -3.21 10.27 14.88
N GLY A 217 -2.29 9.49 14.28
CA GLY A 217 -1.44 9.97 13.20
C GLY A 217 -2.26 10.45 11.99
N TYR A 218 -3.25 9.68 11.58
CA TYR A 218 -4.15 10.05 10.50
C TYR A 218 -4.95 11.32 10.82
N LYS A 219 -5.60 11.35 12.00
CA LYS A 219 -6.40 12.50 12.47
C LYS A 219 -5.59 13.80 12.59
N SER A 220 -4.27 13.71 12.75
CA SER A 220 -3.40 14.90 12.80
C SER A 220 -3.35 15.69 11.47
N ILE A 221 -3.80 15.10 10.37
CA ILE A 221 -3.78 15.68 9.02
C ILE A 221 -5.17 15.74 8.38
N SER A 222 -6.00 14.69 8.56
CA SER A 222 -7.29 14.56 7.87
C SER A 222 -8.30 13.82 8.75
N ASN A 223 -9.58 14.03 8.50
CA ASN A 223 -10.68 13.33 9.17
C ASN A 223 -11.20 12.16 8.32
N TYR A 224 -11.98 11.29 8.91
CA TYR A 224 -12.66 10.16 8.26
C TYR A 224 -14.03 9.90 8.91
N ASN A 225 -14.91 9.20 8.17
CA ASN A 225 -16.17 8.72 8.71
C ASN A 225 -15.92 7.41 9.47
N ILE A 226 -16.21 7.40 10.78
CA ILE A 226 -15.91 6.25 11.65
C ILE A 226 -16.76 5.03 11.30
N ASP A 227 -18.04 5.19 10.99
CA ASP A 227 -18.93 4.06 10.69
C ASP A 227 -18.52 3.40 9.36
N THR A 228 -18.17 4.22 8.35
CA THR A 228 -17.62 3.73 7.08
C THR A 228 -16.28 3.01 7.27
N LEU A 229 -15.40 3.54 8.12
CA LEU A 229 -14.13 2.89 8.45
C LEU A 229 -14.36 1.53 9.09
N ILE A 230 -15.21 1.45 10.10
CA ILE A 230 -15.55 0.21 10.81
C ILE A 230 -16.17 -0.81 9.85
N TYR A 231 -17.05 -0.37 8.96
CA TYR A 231 -17.61 -1.23 7.93
C TYR A 231 -16.52 -1.93 7.11
N TYR A 232 -15.61 -1.16 6.50
CA TYR A 232 -14.57 -1.74 5.68
C TYR A 232 -13.53 -2.52 6.49
N TYR A 233 -13.25 -2.10 7.73
CA TYR A 233 -12.32 -2.80 8.60
C TYR A 233 -12.82 -4.21 8.95
N ASN A 234 -14.10 -4.35 9.28
CA ASN A 234 -14.75 -5.65 9.44
C ASN A 234 -14.59 -6.51 8.19
N LEU A 235 -14.93 -5.96 7.01
CA LEU A 235 -14.83 -6.71 5.76
C LEU A 235 -13.40 -7.24 5.50
N PHE A 236 -12.39 -6.41 5.72
CA PHE A 236 -10.99 -6.84 5.52
C PHE A 236 -10.53 -7.85 6.57
N LEU A 237 -10.95 -7.75 7.82
CA LEU A 237 -10.66 -8.76 8.84
C LEU A 237 -11.31 -10.11 8.50
N LEU A 238 -12.55 -10.11 8.03
CA LEU A 238 -13.25 -11.31 7.60
C LEU A 238 -12.62 -11.94 6.35
N ASP A 239 -12.21 -11.12 5.39
CA ASP A 239 -11.49 -11.57 4.20
C ASP A 239 -10.15 -12.23 4.57
N GLU A 240 -9.36 -11.65 5.49
CA GLU A 240 -8.13 -12.26 5.98
C GLU A 240 -8.39 -13.54 6.78
N TYR A 241 -9.44 -13.55 7.63
CA TYR A 241 -9.85 -14.74 8.36
C TYR A 241 -10.19 -15.91 7.43
N SER A 242 -10.83 -15.62 6.30
CA SER A 242 -11.23 -16.63 5.31
C SER A 242 -10.04 -17.32 4.64
N LYS A 243 -8.97 -16.55 4.38
CA LYS A 243 -7.80 -17.00 3.61
C LYS A 243 -6.82 -17.83 4.43
N ILE A 244 -6.83 -17.68 5.76
CA ILE A 244 -5.77 -18.21 6.62
C ILE A 244 -6.25 -19.44 7.38
N LYS A 245 -5.41 -20.49 7.40
CA LYS A 245 -5.65 -21.73 8.15
C LYS A 245 -5.02 -21.73 9.56
N ASP A 246 -4.09 -20.82 9.83
CA ASP A 246 -3.40 -20.72 11.13
C ASP A 246 -4.38 -20.30 12.24
N ILE A 247 -4.61 -21.19 13.19
CA ILE A 247 -5.57 -20.99 14.27
C ILE A 247 -5.17 -19.82 15.19
N LYS A 248 -3.87 -19.65 15.47
CA LYS A 248 -3.39 -18.57 16.34
C LYS A 248 -3.66 -17.21 15.68
N PHE A 249 -3.43 -17.11 14.37
CA PHE A 249 -3.69 -15.89 13.61
C PHE A 249 -5.21 -15.63 13.54
N ARG A 250 -6.03 -16.63 13.25
CA ARG A 250 -7.50 -16.51 13.28
C ARG A 250 -8.02 -16.00 14.62
N ASN A 251 -7.48 -16.51 15.74
CA ASN A 251 -7.85 -16.05 17.08
C ASN A 251 -7.53 -14.58 17.33
N LYS A 252 -6.43 -14.06 16.77
CA LYS A 252 -6.12 -12.63 16.81
C LYS A 252 -7.17 -11.81 16.05
N ILE A 253 -7.57 -12.25 14.86
CA ILE A 253 -8.63 -11.59 14.09
C ILE A 253 -9.95 -11.61 14.86
N LEU A 254 -10.36 -12.75 15.42
CA LEU A 254 -11.57 -12.84 16.22
C LEU A 254 -11.56 -11.91 17.46
N LYS A 255 -10.39 -11.72 18.08
CA LYS A 255 -10.23 -10.74 19.15
C LYS A 255 -10.48 -9.32 18.68
N LEU A 256 -9.91 -8.93 17.54
CA LEU A 256 -10.10 -7.60 16.93
C LEU A 256 -11.56 -7.38 16.54
N LEU A 257 -12.22 -8.37 15.94
CA LEU A 257 -13.64 -8.30 15.60
C LEU A 257 -14.54 -8.08 16.84
N LYS A 258 -14.22 -8.68 17.98
CA LYS A 258 -14.94 -8.46 19.24
C LYS A 258 -14.73 -7.06 19.84
N GLN A 259 -13.62 -6.41 19.50
CA GLN A 259 -13.24 -5.09 20.01
C GLN A 259 -13.58 -3.96 19.03
N ILE A 260 -14.30 -4.26 17.96
CA ILE A 260 -14.46 -3.30 16.86
C ILE A 260 -15.24 -2.05 17.27
N ASP A 261 -16.26 -2.21 18.14
CA ASP A 261 -17.02 -1.06 18.67
C ASP A 261 -16.15 -0.13 19.51
N SER A 262 -15.12 -0.66 20.19
CA SER A 262 -14.16 0.18 20.92
C SER A 262 -13.32 1.10 20.03
N ILE A 263 -13.31 0.87 18.71
CA ILE A 263 -12.62 1.77 17.74
C ILE A 263 -13.42 3.06 17.57
N LYS A 264 -14.73 3.06 17.86
CA LYS A 264 -15.55 4.28 17.82
C LYS A 264 -15.12 5.31 18.86
N ASP A 265 -14.55 4.84 19.95
CA ASP A 265 -14.15 5.64 21.09
C ASP A 265 -12.71 6.18 20.96
N LEU A 266 -11.97 5.76 19.92
CA LEU A 266 -10.62 6.23 19.58
C LEU A 266 -10.68 7.48 18.67
#